data_aaba40192c7aa78f39419e67c51b092f
#
_entry.id   aaba40192c7aa78f39419e67c51b092f
#
_cell.length_a   1.000
_cell.length_b   1.000
_cell.length_c   1.000
_cell.angle_alpha   90.00
_cell.angle_beta   90.00
_cell.angle_gamma   90.00
#
_symmetry.space_group_name_H-M   'P 1'
#
loop_
_entity.id
_entity.type
_entity.pdbx_description
1 polymer ?
#
loop_
_entity_poly.entity_id
_entity_poly.type
_entity_poly.pdbx_seq_one_letter_code
_entity_poly.pdbx_strand_id
1 'polypeptide(L)'
;MATLAQPHTAANARNFDHWSKGRIDDSDLSHIPGEGGLPLVGNTFRMLADPHGFARRMIDTYGKVYKNRAFGGWQVALIGAEANELLLFDRNKMFSSEQGWGPILDQLFPRGLMLIDFEHHRVDRRALSIAFKPEPMRHYSGALNSGIAREVEGWEGAMTFYPAIKKLTLDLAADSFIGIPWGPEADRINEAFVDMVQASVAPVRKPLPFTKMKKGVDGRAYLIDYFTRETHKRRAEGGGQDMFSQFATATREDGSLLPVDEVVDHMNFLMMAAHDTITSSATSLIYYLAKNPEWQEKLREEVFAVTGGPDGSGKARALDYDDLGKLELTEMAFKEALRMIPPVPSMPRRALREFEYEGYRIPAGTMVGINIYWTHHSEEYWDNPFTFDPMRFTPEAVKARHKYAWVPFGGGAHMCLGLHFAYMQVKVLVAQLLQRYRIEVADGYAPKWQEWPIPQPKDGLKVEFAKL
;
A
#
# COMPACT_ATOMS: atom_id res chain seq x y z
N MET A 1 37.95 14.24 -2.68
CA MET A 1 37.27 14.99 -1.60
C MET A 1 35.79 14.55 -1.62
N ALA A 2 35.42 13.67 -0.73
CA ALA A 2 34.06 13.19 -0.60
C ALA A 2 33.22 14.28 0.06
N THR A 3 32.25 14.81 -0.66
CA THR A 3 31.26 15.72 -0.10
C THR A 3 30.38 14.90 0.83
N LEU A 4 30.55 15.09 2.13
CA LEU A 4 29.68 14.52 3.16
C LEU A 4 28.23 14.88 2.84
N ALA A 5 27.40 13.87 2.60
CA ALA A 5 25.97 14.05 2.46
C ALA A 5 25.43 14.74 3.72
N GLN A 6 24.87 15.93 3.56
CA GLN A 6 24.21 16.64 4.66
C GLN A 6 23.01 15.78 5.15
N PRO A 7 22.73 15.80 6.45
CA PRO A 7 21.61 15.04 6.98
C PRO A 7 20.30 15.49 6.30
N HIS A 8 19.63 14.57 5.65
CA HIS A 8 18.42 14.80 4.84
C HIS A 8 17.23 15.43 5.60
N THR A 9 17.23 15.36 6.92
CA THR A 9 16.21 16.02 7.76
C THR A 9 16.13 17.52 7.55
N ALA A 10 17.25 18.19 7.25
CA ALA A 10 17.28 19.62 6.98
C ALA A 10 16.95 19.95 5.51
N ALA A 11 17.23 19.05 4.58
CA ALA A 11 16.93 19.25 3.16
C ALA A 11 15.42 19.07 2.87
N ASN A 12 14.78 18.06 3.47
CA ASN A 12 13.34 17.83 3.30
C ASN A 12 12.51 18.97 3.90
N ALA A 13 12.84 19.44 5.10
CA ALA A 13 12.17 20.61 5.69
C ALA A 13 12.30 21.89 4.81
N ARG A 14 13.43 22.07 4.12
CA ARG A 14 13.65 23.22 3.22
C ARG A 14 12.88 23.12 1.91
N ASN A 15 12.68 21.92 1.37
CA ASN A 15 11.91 21.73 0.15
C ASN A 15 10.42 22.03 0.34
N PHE A 16 9.89 21.84 1.54
CA PHE A 16 8.49 22.16 1.85
C PHE A 16 8.21 23.66 2.06
N ASP A 17 9.21 24.46 2.44
CA ASP A 17 9.12 25.93 2.40
C ASP A 17 8.93 26.46 0.97
N HIS A 18 9.47 25.79 -0.04
CA HIS A 18 9.21 26.09 -1.45
C HIS A 18 7.80 25.73 -1.88
N TRP A 19 7.12 24.86 -1.15
CA TRP A 19 5.75 24.45 -1.41
C TRP A 19 4.75 25.60 -1.31
N SER A 20 5.00 26.54 -0.41
CA SER A 20 4.18 27.75 -0.23
C SER A 20 4.53 28.87 -1.20
N LYS A 21 5.74 28.85 -1.79
CA LYS A 21 6.26 29.95 -2.63
C LYS A 21 6.13 29.76 -4.13
N GLY A 22 5.78 28.55 -4.59
CA GLY A 22 5.63 28.21 -6.01
C GLY A 22 4.30 27.52 -6.28
N ARG A 23 3.23 27.85 -5.57
CA ARG A 23 1.90 27.28 -5.83
C ARG A 23 1.40 27.75 -7.18
N ILE A 24 1.11 26.79 -8.02
CA ILE A 24 0.26 26.97 -9.19
C ILE A 24 -1.09 27.50 -8.69
N ASP A 25 -1.56 28.58 -9.26
CA ASP A 25 -2.86 29.15 -8.96
C ASP A 25 -3.90 28.82 -10.06
N ASP A 26 -5.11 29.38 -9.92
CA ASP A 26 -6.17 29.12 -10.87
C ASP A 26 -5.88 29.73 -12.26
N SER A 27 -5.16 30.85 -12.32
CA SER A 27 -4.83 31.54 -13.57
C SER A 27 -3.90 30.70 -14.43
N ASP A 28 -2.92 30.01 -13.81
CA ASP A 28 -2.01 29.11 -14.51
C ASP A 28 -2.73 27.90 -15.15
N LEU A 29 -3.84 27.47 -14.53
CA LEU A 29 -4.64 26.32 -14.92
C LEU A 29 -5.99 26.73 -15.58
N SER A 30 -6.17 27.99 -15.96
CA SER A 30 -7.46 28.51 -16.47
C SER A 30 -7.98 27.79 -17.71
N HIS A 31 -7.07 27.25 -18.53
CA HIS A 31 -7.36 26.48 -19.73
C HIS A 31 -7.73 25.01 -19.47
N ILE A 32 -7.55 24.50 -18.24
CA ILE A 32 -7.92 23.14 -17.85
C ILE A 32 -9.32 23.18 -17.23
N PRO A 33 -10.27 22.34 -17.66
CA PRO A 33 -11.63 22.29 -17.10
C PRO A 33 -11.61 21.84 -15.64
N GLY A 34 -12.59 22.27 -14.86
CA GLY A 34 -12.69 21.86 -13.47
C GLY A 34 -13.25 22.93 -12.55
N GLU A 35 -13.17 22.71 -11.24
CA GLU A 35 -13.77 23.61 -10.24
C GLU A 35 -12.89 23.80 -8.99
N GLY A 36 -13.00 24.99 -8.39
CA GLY A 36 -12.27 25.34 -7.17
C GLY A 36 -12.99 24.98 -5.86
N GLY A 37 -14.28 24.66 -5.91
CA GLY A 37 -15.08 24.39 -4.71
C GLY A 37 -15.27 25.61 -3.79
N LEU A 38 -15.40 25.37 -2.50
CA LEU A 38 -15.64 26.43 -1.50
C LEU A 38 -14.42 27.34 -1.30
N PRO A 39 -14.60 28.61 -0.91
CA PRO A 39 -13.47 29.46 -0.51
C PRO A 39 -12.60 28.80 0.55
N LEU A 40 -11.29 28.99 0.50
CA LEU A 40 -10.25 28.48 1.39
C LEU A 40 -10.08 26.94 1.35
N VAL A 41 -11.14 26.16 1.59
CA VAL A 41 -11.06 24.70 1.76
C VAL A 41 -11.21 23.91 0.44
N GLY A 42 -11.69 24.55 -0.62
CA GLY A 42 -11.87 23.88 -1.90
C GLY A 42 -12.91 22.75 -1.82
N ASN A 43 -12.57 21.64 -2.47
CA ASN A 43 -13.36 20.41 -2.48
C ASN A 43 -12.94 19.41 -1.39
N THR A 44 -12.05 19.79 -0.46
CA THR A 44 -11.47 18.86 0.54
C THR A 44 -12.52 18.02 1.25
N PHE A 45 -13.57 18.64 1.78
CA PHE A 45 -14.60 17.91 2.52
C PHE A 45 -15.41 16.97 1.64
N ARG A 46 -15.69 17.37 0.38
CA ARG A 46 -16.39 16.49 -0.58
C ARG A 46 -15.54 15.28 -0.94
N MET A 47 -14.23 15.48 -1.18
CA MET A 47 -13.29 14.41 -1.44
C MET A 47 -13.12 13.47 -0.26
N LEU A 48 -13.10 13.96 0.97
CA LEU A 48 -12.97 13.12 2.17
C LEU A 48 -14.27 12.36 2.49
N ALA A 49 -15.43 12.93 2.19
CA ALA A 49 -16.73 12.30 2.46
C ALA A 49 -17.06 11.16 1.49
N ASP A 50 -16.76 11.36 0.20
CA ASP A 50 -17.02 10.42 -0.88
C ASP A 50 -15.99 10.64 -2.02
N PRO A 51 -14.77 10.09 -1.90
CA PRO A 51 -13.72 10.28 -2.90
C PRO A 51 -14.10 9.75 -4.29
N HIS A 52 -14.75 8.58 -4.33
CA HIS A 52 -15.10 7.93 -5.59
C HIS A 52 -16.27 8.62 -6.28
N GLY A 53 -17.33 8.98 -5.57
CA GLY A 53 -18.45 9.74 -6.12
C GLY A 53 -18.03 11.15 -6.55
N PHE A 54 -17.14 11.80 -5.79
CA PHE A 54 -16.56 13.07 -6.20
C PHE A 54 -15.81 12.95 -7.52
N ALA A 55 -14.90 11.98 -7.62
CA ALA A 55 -14.10 11.79 -8.84
C ALA A 55 -14.99 11.40 -10.03
N ARG A 56 -16.02 10.54 -9.82
CA ARG A 56 -16.99 10.17 -10.87
C ARG A 56 -17.68 11.39 -11.44
N ARG A 57 -18.21 12.25 -10.56
CA ARG A 57 -18.86 13.49 -10.98
C ARG A 57 -17.91 14.39 -11.79
N MET A 58 -16.65 14.52 -11.35
CA MET A 58 -15.66 15.31 -12.06
C MET A 58 -15.35 14.74 -13.45
N ILE A 59 -15.21 13.42 -13.55
CA ILE A 59 -14.98 12.71 -14.82
C ILE A 59 -16.18 12.92 -15.77
N ASP A 60 -17.40 12.73 -15.28
CA ASP A 60 -18.63 12.86 -16.07
C ASP A 60 -18.84 14.31 -16.56
N THR A 61 -18.38 15.30 -15.79
CA THR A 61 -18.58 16.73 -16.11
C THR A 61 -17.44 17.27 -16.98
N TYR A 62 -16.20 16.89 -16.73
CA TYR A 62 -15.02 17.54 -17.31
C TYR A 62 -14.14 16.60 -18.13
N GLY A 63 -14.39 15.29 -18.10
CA GLY A 63 -13.60 14.30 -18.82
C GLY A 63 -12.41 13.77 -18.02
N LYS A 64 -11.48 13.13 -18.74
CA LYS A 64 -10.32 12.43 -18.15
C LYS A 64 -9.23 13.36 -17.58
N VAL A 65 -9.26 14.64 -17.94
CA VAL A 65 -8.32 15.66 -17.43
C VAL A 65 -9.13 16.78 -16.80
N TYR A 66 -8.95 16.98 -15.51
CA TYR A 66 -9.63 18.08 -14.81
C TYR A 66 -8.79 18.65 -13.67
N LYS A 67 -8.96 19.94 -13.40
CA LYS A 67 -8.41 20.59 -12.22
C LYS A 67 -9.40 20.58 -11.08
N ASN A 68 -8.90 20.51 -9.85
CA ASN A 68 -9.68 20.80 -8.67
C ASN A 68 -8.80 21.42 -7.59
N ARG A 69 -9.42 22.11 -6.63
CA ARG A 69 -8.72 22.65 -5.47
C ARG A 69 -9.14 21.86 -4.23
N ALA A 70 -8.17 21.22 -3.58
CA ALA A 70 -8.36 20.50 -2.33
C ALA A 70 -7.07 20.54 -1.50
N PHE A 71 -7.17 20.31 -0.19
CA PHE A 71 -6.04 20.31 0.73
C PHE A 71 -5.17 21.59 0.66
N GLY A 72 -5.82 22.69 0.36
CA GLY A 72 -5.19 24.03 0.27
C GLY A 72 -4.42 24.31 -1.01
N GLY A 73 -4.50 23.48 -2.05
CA GLY A 73 -3.81 23.69 -3.33
C GLY A 73 -4.62 23.25 -4.55
N TRP A 74 -4.25 23.78 -5.72
CA TRP A 74 -4.74 23.32 -7.00
C TRP A 74 -4.00 22.07 -7.44
N GLN A 75 -4.72 21.14 -8.04
CA GLN A 75 -4.20 19.90 -8.57
C GLN A 75 -4.93 19.51 -9.86
N VAL A 76 -4.26 18.75 -10.71
CA VAL A 76 -4.81 18.20 -11.94
C VAL A 76 -4.90 16.69 -11.81
N ALA A 77 -6.09 16.14 -12.03
CA ALA A 77 -6.32 14.71 -12.09
C ALA A 77 -6.22 14.22 -13.54
N LEU A 78 -5.54 13.10 -13.72
CA LEU A 78 -5.39 12.40 -15.00
C LEU A 78 -5.96 10.99 -14.85
N ILE A 79 -6.85 10.61 -15.78
CA ILE A 79 -7.58 9.35 -15.71
C ILE A 79 -7.27 8.50 -16.94
N GLY A 80 -7.06 7.21 -16.74
CA GLY A 80 -6.87 6.26 -17.81
C GLY A 80 -5.53 5.54 -17.77
N ALA A 81 -5.38 4.55 -18.61
CA ALA A 81 -4.19 3.71 -18.65
C ALA A 81 -2.96 4.48 -19.15
N GLU A 82 -3.15 5.40 -20.06
CA GLU A 82 -2.10 6.29 -20.60
C GLU A 82 -1.60 7.26 -19.50
N ALA A 83 -2.50 7.77 -18.66
CA ALA A 83 -2.14 8.59 -17.50
C ALA A 83 -1.32 7.77 -16.50
N ASN A 84 -1.70 6.52 -16.26
CA ASN A 84 -0.94 5.61 -15.41
C ASN A 84 0.46 5.35 -15.99
N GLU A 85 0.59 5.13 -17.31
CA GLU A 85 1.90 4.99 -17.94
C GLU A 85 2.74 6.25 -17.76
N LEU A 86 2.18 7.42 -18.09
CA LEU A 86 2.89 8.69 -18.02
C LEU A 86 3.47 8.95 -16.62
N LEU A 87 2.64 8.88 -15.57
CA LEU A 87 3.05 9.25 -14.22
C LEU A 87 3.87 8.18 -13.51
N LEU A 88 3.59 6.91 -13.74
CA LEU A 88 4.24 5.83 -12.99
C LEU A 88 5.58 5.41 -13.62
N PHE A 89 5.67 5.40 -14.95
CA PHE A 89 6.89 4.96 -15.62
C PHE A 89 7.87 6.09 -15.90
N ASP A 90 7.41 7.31 -15.94
CA ASP A 90 8.20 8.57 -15.95
C ASP A 90 9.58 8.48 -16.64
N ARG A 91 9.56 8.02 -17.90
CA ARG A 91 10.81 7.76 -18.67
C ARG A 91 11.72 8.98 -18.79
N ASN A 92 11.14 10.17 -18.66
CA ASN A 92 11.82 11.45 -18.82
C ASN A 92 12.18 12.13 -17.48
N LYS A 93 11.92 11.49 -16.34
CA LYS A 93 12.15 12.04 -14.98
C LYS A 93 11.50 13.42 -14.81
N MET A 94 10.23 13.50 -15.19
CA MET A 94 9.44 14.74 -15.15
C MET A 94 8.64 14.90 -13.86
N PHE A 95 8.52 13.83 -13.06
CA PHE A 95 7.63 13.82 -11.90
C PHE A 95 8.38 13.47 -10.62
N SER A 96 8.08 14.20 -9.55
CA SER A 96 8.60 13.92 -8.21
C SER A 96 7.58 13.16 -7.37
N SER A 97 7.96 12.00 -6.87
CA SER A 97 7.20 11.25 -5.88
C SER A 97 7.34 11.90 -4.51
N GLU A 98 8.55 12.32 -4.14
CA GLU A 98 8.85 13.04 -2.90
C GLU A 98 7.93 14.25 -2.72
N GLN A 99 7.87 15.14 -3.72
CA GLN A 99 7.05 16.35 -3.66
C GLN A 99 5.55 16.05 -3.83
N GLY A 100 5.18 14.87 -4.34
CA GLY A 100 3.79 14.41 -4.42
C GLY A 100 3.26 13.95 -3.05
N TRP A 101 3.98 13.09 -2.37
CA TRP A 101 3.58 12.49 -1.10
C TRP A 101 4.01 13.28 0.13
N GLY A 102 5.07 14.07 0.01
CA GLY A 102 5.64 14.84 1.12
C GLY A 102 4.60 15.61 1.93
N PRO A 103 3.67 16.38 1.31
CA PRO A 103 2.65 17.12 2.05
C PRO A 103 1.84 16.32 3.06
N ILE A 104 1.72 15.02 2.84
CA ILE A 104 0.96 14.11 3.69
C ILE A 104 1.86 13.42 4.71
N LEU A 105 3.05 12.96 4.28
CA LEU A 105 3.83 11.97 5.01
C LEU A 105 5.12 12.48 5.65
N ASP A 106 5.74 13.55 5.15
CA ASP A 106 7.10 13.97 5.52
C ASP A 106 7.33 14.22 7.00
N GLN A 107 6.33 14.73 7.70
CA GLN A 107 6.45 15.08 9.11
C GLN A 107 6.69 13.84 10.00
N LEU A 108 6.19 12.69 9.59
CA LEU A 108 6.29 11.44 10.34
C LEU A 108 7.17 10.39 9.64
N PHE A 109 7.22 10.44 8.33
CA PHE A 109 7.99 9.55 7.47
C PHE A 109 8.86 10.37 6.50
N PRO A 110 9.83 11.15 6.98
CA PRO A 110 10.55 12.14 6.15
C PRO A 110 11.37 11.51 5.04
N ARG A 111 11.67 10.23 5.16
CA ARG A 111 12.44 9.47 4.21
C ARG A 111 11.89 8.06 4.11
N GLY A 112 11.76 7.57 2.93
CA GLY A 112 11.32 6.23 2.60
C GLY A 112 11.30 6.14 1.09
N LEU A 113 11.25 4.95 0.50
CA LEU A 113 11.34 4.80 -0.96
C LEU A 113 10.28 5.62 -1.73
N MET A 114 9.15 5.92 -1.13
CA MET A 114 8.11 6.75 -1.76
C MET A 114 8.38 8.25 -1.67
N LEU A 115 9.28 8.67 -0.76
CA LEU A 115 9.60 10.05 -0.42
C LEU A 115 11.02 10.46 -0.82
N ILE A 116 11.64 9.72 -1.71
CA ILE A 116 12.90 10.03 -2.35
C ILE A 116 12.79 9.77 -3.84
N ASP A 117 13.54 10.53 -4.65
CA ASP A 117 13.45 10.48 -6.11
C ASP A 117 14.77 10.07 -6.78
N PHE A 118 14.66 9.66 -8.02
CA PHE A 118 15.71 9.46 -9.01
C PHE A 118 16.90 8.63 -8.50
N GLU A 119 18.07 9.23 -8.42
CA GLU A 119 19.31 8.51 -8.09
C GLU A 119 19.31 8.04 -6.62
N HIS A 120 18.85 8.86 -5.68
CA HIS A 120 18.73 8.45 -4.27
C HIS A 120 17.77 7.26 -4.13
N HIS A 121 16.60 7.34 -4.80
CA HIS A 121 15.65 6.23 -4.82
C HIS A 121 16.27 4.97 -5.42
N ARG A 122 17.01 5.08 -6.55
CA ARG A 122 17.64 3.93 -7.21
C ARG A 122 18.63 3.22 -6.30
N VAL A 123 19.51 3.99 -5.64
CA VAL A 123 20.54 3.47 -4.75
C VAL A 123 19.92 2.75 -3.54
N ASP A 124 19.00 3.42 -2.83
CA ASP A 124 18.38 2.85 -1.64
C ASP A 124 17.49 1.65 -1.98
N ARG A 125 16.68 1.76 -3.05
CA ARG A 125 15.85 0.65 -3.51
C ARG A 125 16.67 -0.60 -3.83
N ARG A 126 17.82 -0.44 -4.48
CA ARG A 126 18.72 -1.56 -4.81
C ARG A 126 19.26 -2.21 -3.54
N ALA A 127 19.73 -1.41 -2.58
CA ALA A 127 20.23 -1.93 -1.31
C ALA A 127 19.14 -2.69 -0.53
N LEU A 128 17.93 -2.12 -0.43
CA LEU A 128 16.82 -2.72 0.30
C LEU A 128 16.22 -3.96 -0.39
N SER A 129 16.40 -4.10 -1.72
CA SER A 129 15.85 -5.23 -2.47
C SER A 129 16.43 -6.58 -2.04
N ILE A 130 17.53 -6.60 -1.30
CA ILE A 130 18.13 -7.83 -0.77
C ILE A 130 17.16 -8.61 0.11
N ALA A 131 16.35 -7.89 0.93
CA ALA A 131 15.38 -8.49 1.83
C ALA A 131 14.19 -9.17 1.11
N PHE A 132 14.04 -8.96 -0.20
CA PHE A 132 12.97 -9.55 -1.01
C PHE A 132 13.48 -10.60 -2.00
N LYS A 133 14.72 -11.07 -1.82
CA LYS A 133 15.28 -12.19 -2.59
C LYS A 133 14.64 -13.54 -2.14
N PRO A 134 14.75 -14.61 -2.96
CA PRO A 134 14.11 -15.89 -2.66
C PRO A 134 14.49 -16.48 -1.30
N GLU A 135 15.74 -16.36 -0.86
CA GLU A 135 16.20 -16.94 0.41
C GLU A 135 15.54 -16.27 1.64
N PRO A 136 15.59 -14.93 1.85
CA PRO A 136 14.81 -14.27 2.88
C PRO A 136 13.30 -14.55 2.76
N MET A 137 12.75 -14.54 1.55
CA MET A 137 11.33 -14.81 1.33
C MET A 137 10.91 -16.21 1.77
N ARG A 138 11.77 -17.24 1.61
CA ARG A 138 11.51 -18.58 2.16
C ARG A 138 11.43 -18.56 3.69
N HIS A 139 12.33 -17.84 4.33
CA HIS A 139 12.31 -17.69 5.79
C HIS A 139 10.99 -17.03 6.25
N TYR A 140 10.59 -15.92 5.62
CA TYR A 140 9.32 -15.26 5.96
C TYR A 140 8.10 -16.15 5.72
N SER A 141 8.11 -17.01 4.68
CA SER A 141 7.03 -17.95 4.40
C SER A 141 6.78 -18.89 5.57
N GLY A 142 7.85 -19.38 6.24
CA GLY A 142 7.74 -20.20 7.44
C GLY A 142 7.07 -19.48 8.60
N ALA A 143 7.49 -18.24 8.88
CA ALA A 143 6.91 -17.38 9.93
C ALA A 143 5.44 -17.06 9.63
N LEU A 144 5.11 -16.71 8.38
CA LEU A 144 3.73 -16.45 7.95
C LEU A 144 2.84 -17.68 8.13
N ASN A 145 3.28 -18.86 7.68
CA ASN A 145 2.50 -20.10 7.83
C ASN A 145 2.20 -20.38 9.30
N SER A 146 3.21 -20.33 10.15
CA SER A 146 3.06 -20.62 11.58
C SER A 146 2.19 -19.60 12.31
N GLY A 147 2.40 -18.31 12.03
CA GLY A 147 1.66 -17.22 12.65
C GLY A 147 0.21 -17.20 12.23
N ILE A 148 -0.06 -17.34 10.90
CA ILE A 148 -1.43 -17.37 10.37
C ILE A 148 -2.17 -18.61 10.89
N ALA A 149 -1.57 -19.81 10.83
CA ALA A 149 -2.21 -21.03 11.30
C ALA A 149 -2.66 -20.93 12.75
N ARG A 150 -1.78 -20.39 13.64
CA ARG A 150 -2.08 -20.19 15.07
C ARG A 150 -3.25 -19.26 15.29
N GLU A 151 -3.33 -18.15 14.57
CA GLU A 151 -4.37 -17.15 14.77
C GLU A 151 -5.72 -17.59 14.19
N VAL A 152 -5.72 -18.13 12.96
CA VAL A 152 -6.96 -18.51 12.27
C VAL A 152 -7.63 -19.75 12.87
N GLU A 153 -6.93 -20.56 13.67
CA GLU A 153 -7.51 -21.71 14.37
C GLU A 153 -8.66 -21.29 15.28
N GLY A 154 -8.61 -20.09 15.85
CA GLY A 154 -9.64 -19.52 16.72
C GLY A 154 -10.74 -18.72 16.02
N TRP A 155 -10.78 -18.69 14.71
CA TRP A 155 -11.73 -17.84 13.96
C TRP A 155 -13.08 -18.49 13.64
N GLU A 156 -13.38 -19.65 14.21
CA GLU A 156 -14.66 -20.32 14.02
C GLU A 156 -15.84 -19.45 14.50
N GLY A 157 -16.91 -19.36 13.68
CA GLY A 157 -18.13 -18.62 14.00
C GLY A 157 -18.17 -17.18 13.48
N ALA A 158 -19.15 -16.42 14.00
CA ALA A 158 -19.37 -15.05 13.60
C ALA A 158 -18.33 -14.10 14.20
N MET A 159 -17.73 -13.26 13.35
CA MET A 159 -16.74 -12.29 13.80
C MET A 159 -16.71 -11.00 12.97
N THR A 160 -15.98 -10.02 13.48
CA THR A 160 -15.63 -8.81 12.74
C THR A 160 -14.19 -8.97 12.21
N PHE A 161 -14.08 -9.12 10.88
CA PHE A 161 -12.84 -9.56 10.25
C PHE A 161 -11.72 -8.49 10.25
N TYR A 162 -12.06 -7.23 9.94
CA TYR A 162 -11.04 -6.18 9.77
C TYR A 162 -10.15 -5.95 11.00
N PRO A 163 -10.67 -5.87 12.23
CA PRO A 163 -9.83 -5.76 13.42
C PRO A 163 -8.94 -6.98 13.65
N ALA A 164 -9.46 -8.20 13.37
CA ALA A 164 -8.71 -9.43 13.55
C ALA A 164 -7.56 -9.54 12.54
N ILE A 165 -7.81 -9.31 11.25
CA ILE A 165 -6.74 -9.32 10.24
C ILE A 165 -5.74 -8.19 10.48
N LYS A 166 -6.18 -7.03 10.95
CA LYS A 166 -5.30 -5.91 11.30
C LYS A 166 -4.32 -6.28 12.40
N LYS A 167 -4.81 -6.92 13.45
CA LYS A 167 -3.95 -7.43 14.53
C LYS A 167 -2.97 -8.47 13.99
N LEU A 168 -3.47 -9.46 13.25
CA LEU A 168 -2.63 -10.52 12.67
C LEU A 168 -1.52 -9.94 11.78
N THR A 169 -1.83 -9.00 10.89
CA THR A 169 -0.82 -8.41 10.00
C THR A 169 0.25 -7.60 10.75
N LEU A 170 -0.10 -6.95 11.87
CA LEU A 170 0.85 -6.28 12.75
C LEU A 170 1.79 -7.29 13.44
N ASP A 171 1.22 -8.36 13.98
CA ASP A 171 1.98 -9.39 14.68
C ASP A 171 2.92 -10.14 13.72
N LEU A 172 2.46 -10.42 12.50
CA LEU A 172 3.29 -11.01 11.43
C LEU A 172 4.41 -10.06 10.99
N ALA A 173 4.15 -8.75 10.97
CA ALA A 173 5.18 -7.76 10.65
C ALA A 173 6.23 -7.66 11.76
N ALA A 174 5.84 -7.75 13.03
CA ALA A 174 6.79 -7.81 14.15
C ALA A 174 7.74 -9.01 14.03
N ASP A 175 7.22 -10.17 13.69
CA ASP A 175 8.00 -11.41 13.51
C ASP A 175 8.87 -11.34 12.22
N SER A 176 8.25 -11.12 11.06
CA SER A 176 8.95 -11.21 9.76
C SER A 176 9.84 -10.00 9.47
N PHE A 177 9.41 -8.79 9.88
CA PHE A 177 10.12 -7.56 9.54
C PHE A 177 11.10 -7.14 10.63
N ILE A 178 10.71 -7.24 11.91
CA ILE A 178 11.53 -6.78 13.01
C ILE A 178 12.30 -7.95 13.65
N GLY A 179 11.84 -9.18 13.49
CA GLY A 179 12.45 -10.37 14.04
C GLY A 179 12.26 -10.49 15.55
N ILE A 180 11.13 -10.01 16.07
CA ILE A 180 10.78 -10.12 17.49
C ILE A 180 9.54 -11.00 17.68
N PRO A 181 9.50 -11.81 18.76
CA PRO A 181 8.34 -12.64 19.05
C PRO A 181 7.15 -11.79 19.45
N TRP A 182 5.93 -12.33 19.25
CA TRP A 182 4.70 -11.71 19.72
C TRP A 182 4.70 -11.56 21.24
N GLY A 183 4.37 -10.37 21.72
CA GLY A 183 4.37 -10.06 23.13
C GLY A 183 4.48 -8.55 23.40
N PRO A 184 4.69 -8.15 24.67
CA PRO A 184 4.62 -6.75 25.09
C PRO A 184 5.55 -5.79 24.33
N GLU A 185 6.72 -6.24 23.88
CA GLU A 185 7.63 -5.42 23.09
C GLU A 185 7.07 -5.17 21.68
N ALA A 186 6.58 -6.22 21.02
CA ALA A 186 5.91 -6.11 19.72
C ALA A 186 4.66 -5.21 19.82
N ASP A 187 3.85 -5.38 20.87
CA ASP A 187 2.66 -4.55 21.13
C ASP A 187 3.03 -3.08 21.26
N ARG A 188 4.11 -2.76 21.99
CA ARG A 188 4.57 -1.38 22.16
C ARG A 188 5.05 -0.74 20.86
N ILE A 189 5.78 -1.49 20.03
CA ILE A 189 6.23 -1.04 18.71
C ILE A 189 5.03 -0.82 17.81
N ASN A 190 4.10 -1.77 17.78
CA ASN A 190 2.88 -1.70 16.99
C ASN A 190 2.01 -0.49 17.39
N GLU A 191 1.86 -0.22 18.70
CA GLU A 191 1.14 0.96 19.20
C GLU A 191 1.79 2.27 18.70
N ALA A 192 3.10 2.42 18.89
CA ALA A 192 3.84 3.60 18.44
C ALA A 192 3.72 3.80 16.92
N PHE A 193 3.77 2.72 16.16
CA PHE A 193 3.61 2.74 14.72
C PHE A 193 2.19 3.13 14.29
N VAL A 194 1.14 2.56 14.89
CA VAL A 194 -0.27 2.90 14.60
C VAL A 194 -0.53 4.38 14.91
N ASP A 195 0.04 4.91 15.99
CA ASP A 195 -0.05 6.33 16.34
C ASP A 195 0.57 7.22 15.27
N MET A 196 1.72 6.83 14.68
CA MET A 196 2.34 7.56 13.56
C MET A 196 1.43 7.56 12.32
N VAL A 197 0.88 6.41 11.94
CA VAL A 197 0.00 6.29 10.77
C VAL A 197 -1.25 7.15 10.95
N GLN A 198 -1.90 7.09 12.11
CA GLN A 198 -3.07 7.90 12.41
C GLN A 198 -2.78 9.41 12.41
N ALA A 199 -1.58 9.79 12.84
CA ALA A 199 -1.14 11.18 12.85
C ALA A 199 -0.87 11.71 11.43
N SER A 200 -0.39 10.87 10.51
CA SER A 200 -0.09 11.29 9.13
C SER A 200 -1.31 11.84 8.37
N VAL A 201 -2.50 11.38 8.72
CA VAL A 201 -3.78 11.80 8.14
C VAL A 201 -4.64 12.64 9.09
N ALA A 202 -4.09 13.05 10.24
CA ALA A 202 -4.82 13.84 11.22
C ALA A 202 -5.10 15.26 10.71
N PRO A 203 -6.30 15.81 10.95
CA PRO A 203 -6.65 17.17 10.51
C PRO A 203 -5.84 18.25 11.24
N VAL A 204 -5.45 18.00 12.50
CA VAL A 204 -4.59 18.89 13.28
C VAL A 204 -3.14 18.48 13.10
N ARG A 205 -2.40 19.23 12.27
CA ARG A 205 -1.01 18.93 11.89
C ARG A 205 0.04 19.45 12.88
N LYS A 206 -0.37 20.05 13.99
CA LYS A 206 0.53 20.52 15.06
C LYS A 206 0.54 19.53 16.23
N PRO A 207 1.70 19.21 16.82
CA PRO A 207 1.80 18.26 17.93
C PRO A 207 1.40 18.91 19.27
N LEU A 208 0.16 19.37 19.35
CA LEU A 208 -0.40 19.94 20.58
C LEU A 208 -0.79 18.81 21.54
N PRO A 209 -0.82 19.05 22.86
CA PRO A 209 -1.28 18.07 23.85
C PRO A 209 -2.61 17.41 23.44
N PHE A 210 -2.73 16.11 23.69
CA PHE A 210 -3.92 15.28 23.40
C PHE A 210 -4.30 15.13 21.92
N THR A 211 -3.50 15.63 20.98
CA THR A 211 -3.76 15.43 19.54
C THR A 211 -3.15 14.13 19.03
N LYS A 212 -3.74 13.58 17.94
CA LYS A 212 -3.15 12.45 17.22
C LYS A 212 -1.72 12.76 16.74
N MET A 213 -1.48 14.01 16.31
CA MET A 213 -0.14 14.44 15.88
C MET A 213 0.89 14.34 17.00
N LYS A 214 0.53 14.70 18.26
CA LYS A 214 1.44 14.56 19.40
C LYS A 214 1.79 13.09 19.65
N LYS A 215 0.79 12.20 19.64
CA LYS A 215 1.00 10.77 19.80
C LYS A 215 1.91 10.21 18.70
N GLY A 216 1.67 10.58 17.44
CA GLY A 216 2.51 10.14 16.32
C GLY A 216 3.95 10.63 16.42
N VAL A 217 4.18 11.88 16.84
CA VAL A 217 5.55 12.41 17.06
C VAL A 217 6.25 11.67 18.19
N ASP A 218 5.55 11.35 19.28
CA ASP A 218 6.11 10.59 20.40
C ASP A 218 6.40 9.14 20.00
N GLY A 219 5.48 8.51 19.25
CA GLY A 219 5.68 7.18 18.68
C GLY A 219 6.89 7.15 17.75
N ARG A 220 7.04 8.17 16.88
CA ARG A 220 8.21 8.29 16.01
C ARG A 220 9.52 8.42 16.81
N ALA A 221 9.54 9.22 17.85
CA ALA A 221 10.73 9.36 18.69
C ALA A 221 11.13 8.03 19.35
N TYR A 222 10.16 7.26 19.86
CA TYR A 222 10.37 5.92 20.39
C TYR A 222 10.93 4.95 19.35
N LEU A 223 10.34 4.91 18.14
CA LEU A 223 10.79 4.02 17.09
C LEU A 223 12.18 4.39 16.53
N ILE A 224 12.52 5.67 16.46
CA ILE A 224 13.87 6.11 16.08
C ILE A 224 14.90 5.58 17.09
N ASP A 225 14.65 5.76 18.39
CA ASP A 225 15.55 5.25 19.43
C ASP A 225 15.70 3.73 19.34
N TYR A 226 14.57 3.02 19.24
CA TYR A 226 14.54 1.57 19.12
C TYR A 226 15.34 1.07 17.90
N PHE A 227 15.00 1.54 16.71
CA PHE A 227 15.65 1.08 15.47
C PHE A 227 17.12 1.50 15.38
N THR A 228 17.50 2.65 15.96
CA THR A 228 18.92 3.08 16.01
C THR A 228 19.75 2.10 16.85
N ARG A 229 19.30 1.81 18.08
CA ARG A 229 19.97 0.90 18.98
C ARG A 229 20.05 -0.51 18.37
N GLU A 230 18.95 -0.99 17.85
CA GLU A 230 18.88 -2.33 17.27
C GLU A 230 19.66 -2.45 15.95
N THR A 231 19.82 -1.38 15.15
CA THR A 231 20.70 -1.38 13.98
C THR A 231 22.16 -1.62 14.36
N HIS A 232 22.63 -0.91 15.40
CA HIS A 232 24.01 -1.11 15.90
C HIS A 232 24.21 -2.54 16.43
N LYS A 233 23.26 -3.05 17.19
CA LYS A 233 23.30 -4.41 17.75
C LYS A 233 23.37 -5.46 16.63
N ARG A 234 22.46 -5.41 15.63
CA ARG A 234 22.43 -6.35 14.51
C ARG A 234 23.71 -6.32 13.68
N ARG A 235 24.29 -5.15 13.48
CA ARG A 235 25.60 -5.02 12.81
C ARG A 235 26.73 -5.68 13.58
N ALA A 236 26.74 -5.54 14.92
CA ALA A 236 27.73 -6.17 15.78
C ALA A 236 27.58 -7.70 15.84
N GLU A 237 26.35 -8.20 15.74
CA GLU A 237 26.01 -9.63 15.75
C GLU A 237 26.13 -10.29 14.36
N GLY A 238 26.39 -9.54 13.30
CA GLY A 238 26.52 -10.06 11.92
C GLY A 238 25.22 -10.20 11.14
N GLY A 239 24.13 -9.58 11.61
CA GLY A 239 22.82 -9.59 10.95
C GLY A 239 21.91 -10.73 11.40
N GLY A 240 20.92 -11.05 10.58
CA GLY A 240 19.90 -12.08 10.83
C GLY A 240 19.04 -12.33 9.60
N GLN A 241 17.99 -13.16 9.76
CA GLN A 241 17.12 -13.57 8.66
C GLN A 241 15.89 -12.65 8.49
N ASP A 242 15.55 -11.88 9.53
CA ASP A 242 14.45 -10.92 9.47
C ASP A 242 14.77 -9.73 8.53
N MET A 243 13.73 -9.01 8.10
CA MET A 243 13.88 -7.94 7.11
C MET A 243 14.70 -6.76 7.65
N PHE A 244 14.57 -6.45 8.94
CA PHE A 244 15.35 -5.40 9.58
C PHE A 244 16.85 -5.75 9.61
N SER A 245 17.20 -7.00 9.93
CA SER A 245 18.60 -7.47 9.87
C SER A 245 19.16 -7.36 8.46
N GLN A 246 18.36 -7.69 7.44
CA GLN A 246 18.75 -7.50 6.04
C GLN A 246 18.98 -6.02 5.70
N PHE A 247 18.13 -5.10 6.18
CA PHE A 247 18.32 -3.66 5.97
C PHE A 247 19.52 -3.11 6.77
N ALA A 248 19.69 -3.54 8.02
CA ALA A 248 20.79 -3.11 8.87
C ALA A 248 22.17 -3.42 8.27
N THR A 249 22.27 -4.54 7.55
CA THR A 249 23.51 -5.01 6.89
C THR A 249 23.53 -4.75 5.38
N ALA A 250 22.51 -4.09 4.83
CA ALA A 250 22.46 -3.77 3.41
C ALA A 250 23.61 -2.82 3.00
N THR A 251 24.21 -3.10 1.85
CA THR A 251 25.31 -2.31 1.30
C THR A 251 24.92 -1.61 0.00
N ARG A 252 25.49 -0.45 -0.21
CA ARG A 252 25.47 0.26 -1.49
C ARG A 252 26.40 -0.41 -2.51
N GLU A 253 26.39 0.08 -3.73
CA GLU A 253 27.20 -0.46 -4.83
C GLU A 253 28.71 -0.35 -4.56
N ASP A 254 29.14 0.65 -3.78
CA ASP A 254 30.52 0.87 -3.36
C ASP A 254 30.96 0.00 -2.17
N GLY A 255 30.07 -0.89 -1.68
CA GLY A 255 30.30 -1.75 -0.53
C GLY A 255 30.10 -1.09 0.82
N SER A 256 29.78 0.21 0.88
CA SER A 256 29.47 0.89 2.13
C SER A 256 28.10 0.47 2.68
N LEU A 257 28.01 0.33 4.01
CA LEU A 257 26.71 0.10 4.67
C LEU A 257 25.82 1.33 4.50
N LEU A 258 24.50 1.11 4.43
CA LEU A 258 23.54 2.21 4.56
C LEU A 258 23.80 2.96 5.90
N PRO A 259 23.75 4.30 5.94
CA PRO A 259 23.76 5.06 7.19
C PRO A 259 22.67 4.59 8.15
N VAL A 260 22.93 4.68 9.46
CA VAL A 260 21.97 4.19 10.48
C VAL A 260 20.63 4.93 10.40
N ASP A 261 20.66 6.24 10.21
CA ASP A 261 19.48 7.08 10.05
C ASP A 261 18.64 6.70 8.81
N GLU A 262 19.29 6.29 7.71
CA GLU A 262 18.61 5.79 6.52
C GLU A 262 17.91 4.45 6.80
N VAL A 263 18.60 3.52 7.47
CA VAL A 263 17.99 2.24 7.88
C VAL A 263 16.78 2.48 8.77
N VAL A 264 16.87 3.38 9.75
CA VAL A 264 15.78 3.75 10.66
C VAL A 264 14.59 4.32 9.90
N ASP A 265 14.82 5.26 8.99
CA ASP A 265 13.74 5.87 8.20
C ASP A 265 13.10 4.85 7.25
N HIS A 266 13.89 3.95 6.63
CA HIS A 266 13.35 2.88 5.81
C HIS A 266 12.55 1.85 6.60
N MET A 267 12.95 1.50 7.82
CA MET A 267 12.18 0.61 8.70
C MET A 267 10.85 1.23 9.10
N ASN A 268 10.85 2.50 9.52
CA ASN A 268 9.62 3.22 9.82
C ASN A 268 8.68 3.27 8.60
N PHE A 269 9.23 3.53 7.43
CA PHE A 269 8.45 3.58 6.19
C PHE A 269 7.95 2.20 5.76
N LEU A 270 8.76 1.15 5.90
CA LEU A 270 8.36 -0.23 5.61
C LEU A 270 7.14 -0.64 6.42
N MET A 271 7.16 -0.39 7.72
CA MET A 271 6.04 -0.70 8.61
C MET A 271 4.76 0.00 8.13
N MET A 272 4.84 1.27 7.74
CA MET A 272 3.69 2.03 7.21
C MET A 272 3.19 1.44 5.89
N ALA A 273 4.08 1.14 4.96
CA ALA A 273 3.71 0.68 3.63
C ALA A 273 3.10 -0.73 3.63
N ALA A 274 3.57 -1.61 4.52
CA ALA A 274 3.24 -3.03 4.51
C ALA A 274 2.03 -3.43 5.36
N HIS A 275 1.57 -2.56 6.25
CA HIS A 275 0.52 -2.94 7.21
C HIS A 275 -0.90 -2.68 6.71
N ASP A 276 -1.28 -1.41 6.51
CA ASP A 276 -2.67 -1.07 6.17
C ASP A 276 -3.06 -1.52 4.75
N THR A 277 -2.11 -1.56 3.83
CA THR A 277 -2.36 -2.00 2.46
C THR A 277 -2.74 -3.47 2.38
N ILE A 278 -2.01 -4.34 3.08
CA ILE A 278 -2.32 -5.78 3.10
C ILE A 278 -3.59 -6.07 3.89
N THR A 279 -3.83 -5.35 4.99
CA THR A 279 -5.07 -5.45 5.77
C THR A 279 -6.29 -5.13 4.91
N SER A 280 -6.25 -4.03 4.16
CA SER A 280 -7.30 -3.63 3.22
C SER A 280 -7.48 -4.66 2.10
N SER A 281 -6.38 -5.10 1.49
CA SER A 281 -6.39 -6.06 0.37
C SER A 281 -6.96 -7.41 0.78
N ALA A 282 -6.53 -7.95 1.93
CA ALA A 282 -7.05 -9.20 2.47
C ALA A 282 -8.54 -9.07 2.81
N THR A 283 -8.95 -7.93 3.39
CA THR A 283 -10.35 -7.67 3.74
C THR A 283 -11.24 -7.63 2.49
N SER A 284 -10.80 -6.96 1.43
CA SER A 284 -11.55 -6.92 0.17
C SER A 284 -11.65 -8.31 -0.47
N LEU A 285 -10.58 -9.09 -0.47
CA LEU A 285 -10.61 -10.45 -1.00
C LEU A 285 -11.57 -11.34 -0.22
N ILE A 286 -11.51 -11.33 1.12
CA ILE A 286 -12.42 -12.13 1.96
C ILE A 286 -13.87 -11.72 1.74
N TYR A 287 -14.16 -10.42 1.62
CA TYR A 287 -15.50 -9.94 1.28
C TYR A 287 -15.99 -10.52 -0.06
N TYR A 288 -15.17 -10.44 -1.11
CA TYR A 288 -15.59 -10.96 -2.41
C TYR A 288 -15.69 -12.49 -2.44
N LEU A 289 -14.84 -13.22 -1.73
CA LEU A 289 -14.95 -14.66 -1.61
C LEU A 289 -16.23 -15.07 -0.85
N ALA A 290 -16.59 -14.34 0.21
CA ALA A 290 -17.84 -14.59 0.93
C ALA A 290 -19.10 -14.31 0.08
N LYS A 291 -19.02 -13.34 -0.85
CA LYS A 291 -20.10 -13.01 -1.79
C LYS A 291 -20.17 -13.94 -3.00
N ASN A 292 -19.11 -14.71 -3.27
CA ASN A 292 -19.00 -15.58 -4.44
C ASN A 292 -18.57 -16.99 -4.00
N PRO A 293 -19.48 -17.79 -3.39
CA PRO A 293 -19.14 -19.11 -2.84
C PRO A 293 -18.53 -20.07 -3.87
N GLU A 294 -18.92 -19.95 -5.13
CA GLU A 294 -18.37 -20.75 -6.23
C GLU A 294 -16.88 -20.51 -6.44
N TRP A 295 -16.40 -19.29 -6.18
CA TRP A 295 -14.97 -19.00 -6.20
C TRP A 295 -14.25 -19.55 -4.97
N GLN A 296 -14.87 -19.55 -3.80
CA GLN A 296 -14.30 -20.21 -2.63
C GLN A 296 -14.03 -21.68 -2.89
N GLU A 297 -15.00 -22.40 -3.48
CA GLU A 297 -14.83 -23.85 -3.76
C GLU A 297 -13.73 -24.09 -4.80
N LYS A 298 -13.67 -23.31 -5.89
CA LYS A 298 -12.56 -23.40 -6.87
C LYS A 298 -11.19 -23.18 -6.22
N LEU A 299 -11.07 -22.16 -5.36
CA LEU A 299 -9.80 -21.90 -4.65
C LEU A 299 -9.50 -22.99 -3.63
N ARG A 300 -10.50 -23.56 -2.96
CA ARG A 300 -10.34 -24.68 -2.04
C ARG A 300 -9.82 -25.91 -2.76
N GLU A 301 -10.40 -26.25 -3.91
CA GLU A 301 -9.93 -27.34 -4.77
C GLU A 301 -8.47 -27.13 -5.20
N GLU A 302 -8.12 -25.91 -5.64
CA GLU A 302 -6.73 -25.55 -5.98
C GLU A 302 -5.79 -25.75 -4.78
N VAL A 303 -6.16 -25.25 -3.61
CA VAL A 303 -5.37 -25.37 -2.38
C VAL A 303 -5.16 -26.84 -2.01
N PHE A 304 -6.21 -27.66 -2.03
CA PHE A 304 -6.11 -29.10 -1.73
C PHE A 304 -5.33 -29.87 -2.78
N ALA A 305 -5.42 -29.51 -4.06
CA ALA A 305 -4.59 -30.11 -5.10
C ALA A 305 -3.09 -29.89 -4.86
N VAL A 306 -2.72 -28.73 -4.27
CA VAL A 306 -1.34 -28.39 -3.98
C VAL A 306 -0.86 -28.94 -2.63
N THR A 307 -1.69 -28.86 -1.58
CA THR A 307 -1.30 -29.24 -0.22
C THR A 307 -1.57 -30.70 0.14
N GLY A 308 -2.18 -31.46 -0.74
CA GLY A 308 -2.82 -32.72 -0.42
C GLY A 308 -4.18 -32.46 0.21
N GLY A 309 -5.22 -33.13 -0.25
CA GLY A 309 -6.54 -33.08 0.37
C GLY A 309 -6.46 -33.44 1.86
N PRO A 310 -7.57 -33.31 2.61
CA PRO A 310 -7.61 -33.81 3.96
C PRO A 310 -7.13 -35.27 3.89
N ASP A 311 -5.94 -35.54 4.43
CA ASP A 311 -5.55 -36.92 4.65
C ASP A 311 -6.64 -37.55 5.51
N GLY A 312 -6.70 -38.85 5.64
CA GLY A 312 -7.71 -39.51 6.48
C GLY A 312 -7.75 -39.01 7.92
N SER A 313 -6.89 -38.05 8.32
CA SER A 313 -6.88 -37.30 9.58
C SER A 313 -7.54 -35.92 9.48
N GLY A 314 -7.94 -35.48 8.29
CA GLY A 314 -8.53 -34.14 8.04
C GLY A 314 -7.53 -32.99 8.04
N LYS A 315 -6.22 -33.25 8.01
CA LYS A 315 -5.19 -32.21 8.00
C LYS A 315 -4.47 -32.16 6.66
N ALA A 316 -4.66 -31.02 5.95
CA ALA A 316 -3.79 -30.67 4.84
C ALA A 316 -2.44 -30.15 5.36
N ARG A 317 -1.34 -30.37 4.62
CA ARG A 317 -0.06 -29.76 4.95
C ARG A 317 -0.08 -28.23 4.77
N ALA A 318 0.80 -27.53 5.45
CA ALA A 318 1.06 -26.13 5.17
C ALA A 318 1.65 -25.94 3.76
N LEU A 319 1.49 -24.74 3.21
CA LEU A 319 2.14 -24.36 1.93
C LEU A 319 3.64 -24.20 2.13
N ASP A 320 4.42 -24.77 1.23
CA ASP A 320 5.82 -24.40 1.06
C ASP A 320 5.96 -23.16 0.18
N TYR A 321 7.09 -22.47 0.30
CA TYR A 321 7.38 -21.32 -0.56
C TYR A 321 7.29 -21.66 -2.07
N ASP A 322 7.74 -22.85 -2.46
CA ASP A 322 7.72 -23.30 -3.85
C ASP A 322 6.31 -23.72 -4.35
N ASP A 323 5.35 -23.88 -3.44
CA ASP A 323 3.95 -24.12 -3.79
C ASP A 323 3.22 -22.86 -4.24
N LEU A 324 3.69 -21.68 -3.82
CA LEU A 324 3.01 -20.40 -4.06
C LEU A 324 2.77 -20.13 -5.55
N GLY A 325 3.70 -20.58 -6.42
CA GLY A 325 3.55 -20.47 -7.87
C GLY A 325 2.44 -21.34 -8.47
N LYS A 326 1.97 -22.36 -7.75
CA LYS A 326 0.92 -23.29 -8.18
C LYS A 326 -0.49 -22.78 -7.88
N LEU A 327 -0.63 -21.77 -7.03
CA LEU A 327 -1.91 -21.15 -6.65
C LEU A 327 -2.28 -20.03 -7.63
N GLU A 328 -2.63 -20.41 -8.88
CA GLU A 328 -2.90 -19.48 -9.97
C GLU A 328 -4.30 -18.84 -9.84
N LEU A 329 -5.33 -19.63 -9.52
CA LEU A 329 -6.68 -19.12 -9.33
C LEU A 329 -6.76 -18.19 -8.11
N THR A 330 -6.05 -18.56 -7.03
CA THR A 330 -5.93 -17.69 -5.84
C THR A 330 -5.27 -16.36 -6.19
N GLU A 331 -4.24 -16.37 -7.04
CA GLU A 331 -3.60 -15.15 -7.52
C GLU A 331 -4.54 -14.30 -8.38
N MET A 332 -5.31 -14.93 -9.27
CA MET A 332 -6.30 -14.24 -10.10
C MET A 332 -7.40 -13.61 -9.25
N ALA A 333 -7.91 -14.31 -8.25
CA ALA A 333 -8.90 -13.79 -7.30
C ALA A 333 -8.36 -12.58 -6.50
N PHE A 334 -7.10 -12.66 -6.06
CA PHE A 334 -6.45 -11.54 -5.38
C PHE A 334 -6.24 -10.32 -6.30
N LYS A 335 -5.82 -10.55 -7.54
CA LYS A 335 -5.70 -9.48 -8.55
C LYS A 335 -7.04 -8.79 -8.80
N GLU A 336 -8.13 -9.55 -8.86
CA GLU A 336 -9.47 -8.99 -9.05
C GLU A 336 -9.93 -8.21 -7.81
N ALA A 337 -9.67 -8.70 -6.60
CA ALA A 337 -9.96 -7.95 -5.38
C ALA A 337 -9.21 -6.60 -5.32
N LEU A 338 -7.95 -6.58 -5.76
CA LEU A 338 -7.14 -5.36 -5.89
C LEU A 338 -7.64 -4.41 -7.00
N ARG A 339 -8.28 -4.94 -8.04
CA ARG A 339 -8.94 -4.13 -9.06
C ARG A 339 -10.19 -3.46 -8.50
N MET A 340 -11.02 -4.26 -7.81
CA MET A 340 -12.30 -3.81 -7.25
C MET A 340 -12.09 -2.78 -6.12
N ILE A 341 -11.14 -3.02 -5.23
CA ILE A 341 -10.83 -2.13 -4.10
C ILE A 341 -9.30 -1.99 -3.99
N PRO A 342 -8.68 -1.13 -4.81
CA PRO A 342 -7.26 -0.88 -4.69
C PRO A 342 -6.93 -0.18 -3.37
N PRO A 343 -5.96 -0.68 -2.57
CA PRO A 343 -5.64 -0.09 -1.26
C PRO A 343 -5.05 1.33 -1.38
N VAL A 344 -4.47 1.66 -2.53
CA VAL A 344 -4.00 3.01 -2.88
C VAL A 344 -4.74 3.47 -4.12
N PRO A 345 -5.96 4.06 -3.98
CA PRO A 345 -6.84 4.35 -5.12
C PRO A 345 -6.38 5.54 -5.98
N SER A 346 -5.42 6.31 -5.51
CA SER A 346 -4.84 7.44 -6.26
C SER A 346 -3.38 7.67 -5.87
N MET A 347 -2.58 8.17 -6.81
CA MET A 347 -1.16 8.46 -6.58
C MET A 347 -0.81 9.88 -7.05
N PRO A 348 -0.35 10.76 -6.14
CA PRO A 348 0.08 12.10 -6.50
C PRO A 348 1.53 12.11 -6.98
N ARG A 349 1.84 13.10 -7.81
CA ARG A 349 3.18 13.50 -8.22
C ARG A 349 3.23 15.03 -8.35
N ARG A 350 4.42 15.59 -8.30
CA ARG A 350 4.62 16.98 -8.71
C ARG A 350 5.33 17.01 -10.05
N ALA A 351 4.77 17.77 -11.01
CA ALA A 351 5.43 18.03 -12.28
C ALA A 351 6.66 18.92 -12.06
N LEU A 352 7.85 18.43 -12.40
CA LEU A 352 9.11 19.18 -12.33
C LEU A 352 9.36 20.02 -13.58
N ARG A 353 8.68 19.69 -14.69
CA ARG A 353 8.73 20.37 -15.97
C ARG A 353 7.33 20.48 -16.53
N GLU A 354 7.12 21.46 -17.40
CA GLU A 354 5.92 21.53 -18.18
C GLU A 354 5.79 20.33 -19.12
N PHE A 355 4.58 19.84 -19.30
CA PHE A 355 4.26 18.76 -20.22
C PHE A 355 2.86 18.95 -20.81
N GLU A 356 2.58 18.21 -21.87
CA GLU A 356 1.26 18.16 -22.49
C GLU A 356 0.63 16.77 -22.31
N TYR A 357 -0.66 16.73 -22.01
CA TYR A 357 -1.44 15.51 -21.90
C TYR A 357 -2.88 15.77 -22.39
N GLU A 358 -3.39 14.94 -23.30
CA GLU A 358 -4.73 15.07 -23.90
C GLU A 358 -5.03 16.48 -24.43
N GLY A 359 -4.04 17.14 -25.03
CA GLY A 359 -4.16 18.49 -25.56
C GLY A 359 -4.12 19.62 -24.53
N TYR A 360 -3.93 19.30 -23.25
CA TYR A 360 -3.77 20.29 -22.19
C TYR A 360 -2.30 20.47 -21.81
N ARG A 361 -1.86 21.71 -21.81
CA ARG A 361 -0.53 22.10 -21.27
C ARG A 361 -0.59 22.13 -19.76
N ILE A 362 0.25 21.37 -19.08
CA ILE A 362 0.32 21.30 -17.61
C ILE A 362 1.64 21.93 -17.16
N PRO A 363 1.60 23.07 -16.47
CA PRO A 363 2.80 23.81 -16.08
C PRO A 363 3.67 23.03 -15.07
N ALA A 364 4.98 23.34 -15.08
CA ALA A 364 5.88 22.91 -14.01
C ALA A 364 5.38 23.39 -12.64
N GLY A 365 5.60 22.59 -11.59
CA GLY A 365 5.10 22.89 -10.24
C GLY A 365 3.68 22.39 -9.96
N THR A 366 2.92 21.98 -11.00
CA THR A 366 1.56 21.45 -10.80
C THR A 366 1.58 20.15 -10.01
N MET A 367 0.72 20.04 -9.01
CA MET A 367 0.39 18.77 -8.38
C MET A 367 -0.50 17.98 -9.35
N VAL A 368 -0.04 16.84 -9.81
CA VAL A 368 -0.80 15.95 -10.69
C VAL A 368 -1.06 14.63 -9.99
N GLY A 369 -2.17 13.97 -10.28
CA GLY A 369 -2.51 12.68 -9.71
C GLY A 369 -3.24 11.79 -10.69
N ILE A 370 -2.97 10.48 -10.60
CA ILE A 370 -3.77 9.46 -11.28
C ILE A 370 -4.83 8.91 -10.34
N ASN A 371 -5.97 8.52 -10.91
CA ASN A 371 -7.02 7.82 -10.20
C ASN A 371 -7.08 6.35 -10.66
N ILE A 372 -6.44 5.48 -9.86
CA ILE A 372 -6.34 4.05 -10.13
C ILE A 372 -7.71 3.40 -10.03
N TYR A 373 -8.53 3.77 -9.02
CA TYR A 373 -9.86 3.21 -8.85
C TYR A 373 -10.72 3.40 -10.10
N TRP A 374 -10.82 4.62 -10.64
CA TRP A 374 -11.65 4.85 -11.83
C TRP A 374 -11.05 4.29 -13.12
N THR A 375 -9.73 4.15 -13.23
CA THR A 375 -9.12 3.39 -14.33
C THR A 375 -9.45 1.90 -14.22
N HIS A 376 -9.45 1.35 -13.00
CA HIS A 376 -9.85 -0.03 -12.73
C HIS A 376 -11.36 -0.30 -12.93
N HIS A 377 -12.18 0.74 -13.00
CA HIS A 377 -13.64 0.63 -13.19
C HIS A 377 -14.12 1.30 -14.49
N SER A 378 -13.21 1.62 -15.42
CA SER A 378 -13.58 2.17 -16.72
C SER A 378 -14.02 1.07 -17.68
N GLU A 379 -15.21 1.24 -18.28
CA GLU A 379 -15.73 0.35 -19.34
C GLU A 379 -14.84 0.32 -20.59
N GLU A 380 -13.94 1.29 -20.73
CA GLU A 380 -12.93 1.31 -21.80
C GLU A 380 -11.94 0.13 -21.71
N TYR A 381 -11.68 -0.36 -20.50
CA TYR A 381 -10.70 -1.43 -20.26
C TYR A 381 -11.31 -2.70 -19.63
N TRP A 382 -12.53 -2.62 -19.08
CA TRP A 382 -13.12 -3.66 -18.28
C TRP A 382 -14.62 -3.84 -18.58
N ASP A 383 -14.99 -4.96 -19.13
CA ASP A 383 -16.41 -5.32 -19.32
C ASP A 383 -17.07 -5.51 -17.95
N ASN A 384 -18.28 -4.95 -17.75
CA ASN A 384 -18.99 -5.05 -16.46
C ASN A 384 -18.08 -4.76 -15.25
N PRO A 385 -17.48 -3.56 -15.14
CA PRO A 385 -16.36 -3.27 -14.25
C PRO A 385 -16.66 -3.40 -12.76
N PHE A 386 -17.93 -3.44 -12.36
CA PHE A 386 -18.38 -3.60 -10.97
C PHE A 386 -18.70 -5.04 -10.58
N THR A 387 -18.48 -6.01 -11.47
CA THR A 387 -18.63 -7.44 -11.19
C THR A 387 -17.30 -8.05 -10.84
N PHE A 388 -17.25 -8.84 -9.76
CA PHE A 388 -16.06 -9.60 -9.37
C PHE A 388 -15.91 -10.82 -10.28
N ASP A 389 -14.87 -10.83 -11.08
CA ASP A 389 -14.57 -11.92 -12.03
C ASP A 389 -13.06 -12.14 -12.15
N PRO A 390 -12.48 -13.06 -11.39
CA PRO A 390 -11.07 -13.42 -11.48
C PRO A 390 -10.58 -13.87 -12.87
N MET A 391 -11.49 -14.34 -13.75
CA MET A 391 -11.11 -14.77 -15.11
C MET A 391 -10.55 -13.63 -15.97
N ARG A 392 -10.75 -12.38 -15.58
CA ARG A 392 -10.10 -11.20 -16.18
C ARG A 392 -8.57 -11.25 -16.11
N PHE A 393 -8.02 -12.11 -15.28
CA PHE A 393 -6.58 -12.25 -15.06
C PHE A 393 -5.99 -13.54 -15.64
N THR A 394 -6.71 -14.24 -16.52
CA THR A 394 -6.08 -15.26 -17.37
C THR A 394 -5.02 -14.63 -18.27
N PRO A 395 -3.99 -15.40 -18.69
CA PRO A 395 -2.94 -14.89 -19.57
C PRO A 395 -3.48 -14.23 -20.85
N GLU A 396 -4.53 -14.78 -21.45
CA GLU A 396 -5.18 -14.27 -22.66
C GLU A 396 -5.87 -12.93 -22.40
N ALA A 397 -6.65 -12.82 -21.32
CA ALA A 397 -7.36 -11.59 -20.96
C ALA A 397 -6.37 -10.45 -20.60
N VAL A 398 -5.30 -10.78 -19.88
CA VAL A 398 -4.24 -9.82 -19.56
C VAL A 398 -3.53 -9.33 -20.82
N LYS A 399 -3.25 -10.22 -21.79
CA LYS A 399 -2.61 -9.85 -23.07
C LYS A 399 -3.50 -8.97 -23.95
N ALA A 400 -4.81 -9.20 -23.90
CA ALA A 400 -5.79 -8.45 -24.71
C ALA A 400 -6.06 -7.04 -24.18
N ARG A 401 -5.87 -6.81 -22.88
CA ARG A 401 -6.16 -5.53 -22.23
C ARG A 401 -4.98 -4.57 -22.30
N HIS A 402 -5.26 -3.27 -22.24
CA HIS A 402 -4.22 -2.24 -22.14
C HIS A 402 -3.32 -2.51 -20.92
N LYS A 403 -2.00 -2.55 -21.13
CA LYS A 403 -0.99 -2.97 -20.16
C LYS A 403 -1.06 -2.21 -18.82
N TYR A 404 -1.41 -0.94 -18.86
CA TYR A 404 -1.42 -0.07 -17.68
C TYR A 404 -2.84 0.20 -17.13
N ALA A 405 -3.83 -0.54 -17.61
CA ALA A 405 -5.19 -0.46 -17.07
C ALA A 405 -5.29 -1.08 -15.66
N TRP A 406 -4.30 -1.88 -15.24
CA TRP A 406 -4.21 -2.51 -13.92
C TRP A 406 -2.87 -2.23 -13.25
N VAL A 407 -2.84 -1.34 -12.25
CA VAL A 407 -1.61 -0.86 -11.61
C VAL A 407 -1.75 -0.70 -10.07
N PRO A 408 -2.35 -1.66 -9.34
CA PRO A 408 -2.57 -1.50 -7.89
C PRO A 408 -1.28 -1.45 -7.08
N PHE A 409 -0.18 -1.97 -7.64
CA PHE A 409 1.16 -1.91 -7.07
C PHE A 409 2.00 -0.74 -7.60
N GLY A 410 1.37 0.22 -8.29
CA GLY A 410 2.10 1.26 -8.99
C GLY A 410 2.82 0.75 -10.24
N GLY A 411 3.92 1.40 -10.60
CA GLY A 411 4.71 1.05 -11.78
C GLY A 411 6.04 1.79 -11.83
N GLY A 412 6.86 1.41 -12.82
CA GLY A 412 8.17 2.04 -13.04
C GLY A 412 9.12 1.93 -11.86
N ALA A 413 9.91 2.97 -11.65
CA ALA A 413 10.92 3.00 -10.59
C ALA A 413 10.30 2.83 -9.18
N HIS A 414 9.14 3.41 -8.95
CA HIS A 414 8.43 3.36 -7.67
C HIS A 414 7.41 2.21 -7.53
N MET A 415 7.49 1.18 -8.38
CA MET A 415 6.65 -0.01 -8.22
C MET A 415 6.87 -0.63 -6.83
N CYS A 416 5.80 -1.16 -6.24
CA CYS A 416 5.83 -1.76 -4.91
C CYS A 416 7.00 -2.76 -4.75
N LEU A 417 7.85 -2.53 -3.74
CA LEU A 417 8.97 -3.42 -3.44
C LEU A 417 8.49 -4.74 -2.82
N GLY A 418 7.42 -4.66 -2.00
CA GLY A 418 6.82 -5.80 -1.30
C GLY A 418 5.80 -6.61 -2.12
N LEU A 419 5.71 -6.42 -3.44
CA LEU A 419 4.71 -7.08 -4.28
C LEU A 419 4.67 -8.61 -4.06
N HIS A 420 5.81 -9.28 -4.14
CA HIS A 420 5.89 -10.74 -3.95
C HIS A 420 5.59 -11.16 -2.51
N PHE A 421 5.95 -10.33 -1.52
CA PHE A 421 5.59 -10.57 -0.13
C PHE A 421 4.06 -10.48 0.08
N ALA A 422 3.39 -9.52 -0.54
CA ALA A 422 1.93 -9.39 -0.48
C ALA A 422 1.22 -10.61 -1.09
N TYR A 423 1.67 -11.09 -2.25
CA TYR A 423 1.15 -12.34 -2.84
C TYR A 423 1.36 -13.54 -1.92
N MET A 424 2.55 -13.69 -1.37
CA MET A 424 2.88 -14.78 -0.45
C MET A 424 1.95 -14.76 0.77
N GLN A 425 1.85 -13.61 1.45
CA GLN A 425 1.03 -13.47 2.65
C GLN A 425 -0.45 -13.78 2.39
N VAL A 426 -1.01 -13.25 1.29
CA VAL A 426 -2.42 -13.51 0.94
C VAL A 426 -2.64 -14.96 0.53
N LYS A 427 -1.76 -15.56 -0.25
CA LYS A 427 -1.88 -16.99 -0.64
C LYS A 427 -1.84 -17.90 0.58
N VAL A 428 -0.93 -17.64 1.54
CA VAL A 428 -0.87 -18.40 2.79
C VAL A 428 -2.15 -18.21 3.60
N LEU A 429 -2.63 -16.96 3.75
CA LEU A 429 -3.88 -16.67 4.49
C LEU A 429 -5.08 -17.40 3.87
N VAL A 430 -5.28 -17.28 2.56
CA VAL A 430 -6.39 -17.91 1.84
C VAL A 430 -6.33 -19.44 1.98
N ALA A 431 -5.15 -20.04 1.82
CA ALA A 431 -4.98 -21.47 1.97
C ALA A 431 -5.34 -21.93 3.39
N GLN A 432 -4.83 -21.27 4.42
CA GLN A 432 -5.12 -21.59 5.81
C GLN A 432 -6.61 -21.46 6.16
N LEU A 433 -7.29 -20.44 5.62
CA LEU A 433 -8.71 -20.24 5.83
C LEU A 433 -9.54 -21.28 5.09
N LEU A 434 -9.29 -21.50 3.79
CA LEU A 434 -10.10 -22.39 2.97
C LEU A 434 -9.89 -23.88 3.26
N GLN A 435 -8.79 -24.24 3.92
CA GLN A 435 -8.57 -25.59 4.47
C GLN A 435 -9.43 -25.87 5.71
N ARG A 436 -9.98 -24.85 6.38
CA ARG A 436 -10.67 -24.98 7.66
C ARG A 436 -12.13 -24.53 7.61
N TYR A 437 -12.43 -23.53 6.78
CA TYR A 437 -13.69 -22.80 6.88
C TYR A 437 -14.35 -22.58 5.51
N ARG A 438 -15.67 -22.46 5.54
CA ARG A 438 -16.44 -21.67 4.59
C ARG A 438 -16.58 -20.26 5.14
N ILE A 439 -16.43 -19.27 4.26
CA ILE A 439 -16.54 -17.86 4.60
C ILE A 439 -17.90 -17.38 4.13
N GLU A 440 -18.72 -16.91 5.04
CA GLU A 440 -20.09 -16.54 4.77
C GLU A 440 -20.38 -15.09 5.22
N VAL A 441 -21.31 -14.46 4.56
CA VAL A 441 -21.89 -13.17 4.96
C VAL A 441 -23.41 -13.25 4.86
N ALA A 442 -24.11 -12.47 5.67
CA ALA A 442 -25.58 -12.44 5.63
C ALA A 442 -26.10 -12.06 4.23
N ASP A 443 -27.28 -12.57 3.90
CA ASP A 443 -27.95 -12.24 2.65
C ASP A 443 -28.15 -10.72 2.51
N GLY A 444 -27.81 -10.19 1.32
CA GLY A 444 -27.91 -8.76 1.04
C GLY A 444 -26.86 -7.90 1.76
N TYR A 445 -25.93 -8.49 2.52
CA TYR A 445 -24.89 -7.72 3.19
C TYR A 445 -23.97 -7.00 2.20
N ALA A 446 -23.85 -5.69 2.38
CA ALA A 446 -22.95 -4.82 1.62
C ALA A 446 -22.41 -3.74 2.58
N PRO A 447 -21.17 -3.88 3.06
CA PRO A 447 -20.60 -2.93 3.99
C PRO A 447 -20.38 -1.58 3.33
N LYS A 448 -20.60 -0.50 4.08
CA LYS A 448 -20.15 0.83 3.63
C LYS A 448 -18.63 0.92 3.83
N TRP A 449 -17.92 1.30 2.78
CA TRP A 449 -16.49 1.51 2.85
C TRP A 449 -16.15 2.93 3.28
N GLN A 450 -15.13 3.07 4.11
CA GLN A 450 -14.33 4.28 4.24
C GLN A 450 -13.24 4.19 3.17
N GLU A 451 -13.19 5.12 2.24
CA GLU A 451 -12.32 5.03 1.06
C GLU A 451 -11.00 5.79 1.22
N TRP A 452 -10.90 6.65 2.24
CA TRP A 452 -9.73 7.45 2.56
C TRP A 452 -9.31 7.26 4.03
N PRO A 453 -8.02 7.18 4.35
CA PRO A 453 -6.84 7.18 3.47
C PRO A 453 -6.61 5.85 2.75
N ILE A 454 -7.00 4.74 3.35
CA ILE A 454 -6.95 3.37 2.81
C ILE A 454 -8.32 2.75 2.99
N PRO A 455 -8.86 2.08 1.96
CA PRO A 455 -10.19 1.49 2.02
C PRO A 455 -10.35 0.48 3.16
N GLN A 456 -11.41 0.65 3.94
CA GLN A 456 -11.80 -0.28 5.00
C GLN A 456 -13.32 -0.29 5.20
N PRO A 457 -13.94 -1.42 5.56
CA PRO A 457 -15.36 -1.45 5.87
C PRO A 457 -15.65 -0.74 7.19
N LYS A 458 -16.64 0.18 7.20
CA LYS A 458 -16.95 1.01 8.38
C LYS A 458 -17.47 0.21 9.57
N ASP A 459 -18.06 -0.94 9.31
CA ASP A 459 -18.55 -1.89 10.34
C ASP A 459 -17.57 -3.01 10.64
N GLY A 460 -16.38 -2.97 10.04
CA GLY A 460 -15.27 -3.90 10.26
C GLY A 460 -15.39 -5.22 9.49
N LEU A 461 -16.32 -5.36 8.54
CA LEU A 461 -16.65 -6.57 7.79
C LEU A 461 -17.14 -7.72 8.69
N LYS A 462 -18.45 -7.88 8.77
CA LYS A 462 -19.09 -8.97 9.52
C LYS A 462 -19.11 -10.24 8.67
N VAL A 463 -18.45 -11.28 9.12
CA VAL A 463 -18.34 -12.57 8.45
C VAL A 463 -18.62 -13.70 9.43
N GLU A 464 -18.98 -14.86 8.90
CA GLU A 464 -19.03 -16.12 9.64
C GLU A 464 -18.05 -17.12 9.01
N PHE A 465 -17.22 -17.73 9.84
CA PHE A 465 -16.34 -18.81 9.44
C PHE A 465 -16.96 -20.14 9.88
N ALA A 466 -17.72 -20.76 8.99
CA ALA A 466 -18.32 -22.08 9.22
C ALA A 466 -17.26 -23.17 9.01
N LYS A 467 -17.06 -24.01 10.03
CA LYS A 467 -16.11 -25.12 9.94
C LYS A 467 -16.50 -26.12 8.87
N LEU A 468 -15.50 -26.66 8.15
CA LEU A 468 -15.70 -27.68 7.11
C LEU A 468 -16.06 -29.03 7.69
#